data_6d575783add74517bad1da61eb5a2f9a
#
_entry.id   6d575783add74517bad1da61eb5a2f9a
#
_cell.length_a   1.000
_cell.length_b   1.000
_cell.length_c   1.000
_cell.angle_alpha   90.00
_cell.angle_beta   90.00
_cell.angle_gamma   90.00
#
_symmetry.space_group_name_H-M   'P 1'
#
loop_
_entity.id
_entity.type
_entity.pdbx_description
1 polymer ?
#
loop_
_entity_poly.entity_id
_entity_poly.type
_entity_poly.pdbx_seq_one_letter_code
_entity_poly.pdbx_strand_id
1 'polypeptide(L)'
;MKRSQLGFTLIEIIFVIFIIGMAVSVISIAVGGNAAADMTRKEAEEFMLQASYISEQSVLKGETQGLFVELRPAQDIDAEEQWCYQWRRVRDRQWQDLPELSPHCLPEGLVIEFVVDDELWEFDPELEYQDPVMGFFPSGDGSGKVEVSIYTDQLKGGQTSVTEELELDLAGELHWLSEEKRIEEDKRGR
;
A
#
# COMPACT_ATOMS: atom_id res chain seq x y z
N MET A 1 -11.40 68.08 9.20
CA MET A 1 -11.33 66.95 10.13
C MET A 1 -10.13 66.09 9.75
N LYS A 2 -9.06 66.09 10.56
CA LYS A 2 -7.89 65.20 10.35
C LYS A 2 -8.24 63.82 10.84
N ARG A 3 -8.30 62.83 9.96
CA ARG A 3 -8.37 61.42 10.36
C ARG A 3 -7.01 60.99 10.91
N SER A 4 -6.95 60.62 12.20
CA SER A 4 -5.76 60.02 12.77
C SER A 4 -5.62 58.63 12.15
N GLN A 5 -4.50 58.34 11.49
CA GLN A 5 -4.13 57.01 11.06
C GLN A 5 -3.53 56.28 12.27
N LEU A 6 -4.23 55.28 12.76
CA LEU A 6 -3.73 54.37 13.77
C LEU A 6 -2.85 53.35 13.03
N GLY A 7 -1.54 53.42 13.23
CA GLY A 7 -0.61 52.41 12.73
C GLY A 7 -0.55 51.21 13.67
N PHE A 8 -0.28 50.02 13.12
CA PHE A 8 -0.06 48.80 13.91
C PHE A 8 1.24 48.96 14.75
N THR A 9 1.21 48.45 15.96
CA THR A 9 2.37 48.38 16.80
C THR A 9 3.25 47.18 16.46
N LEU A 10 4.56 47.29 16.66
CA LEU A 10 5.49 46.19 16.38
C LEU A 10 5.16 44.95 17.21
N ILE A 11 4.69 45.10 18.43
CA ILE A 11 4.28 44.01 19.30
C ILE A 11 3.05 43.28 18.78
N GLU A 12 2.11 44.00 18.17
CA GLU A 12 0.90 43.42 17.59
C GLU A 12 1.23 42.48 16.40
N ILE A 13 2.17 42.88 15.55
CA ILE A 13 2.64 42.07 14.44
C ILE A 13 3.36 40.83 14.95
N ILE A 14 4.21 40.93 15.98
CA ILE A 14 4.88 39.76 16.58
C ILE A 14 3.86 38.79 17.16
N PHE A 15 2.83 39.30 17.85
CA PHE A 15 1.79 38.45 18.43
C PHE A 15 0.95 37.70 17.36
N VAL A 16 0.63 38.39 16.28
CA VAL A 16 -0.07 37.79 15.13
C VAL A 16 0.76 36.67 14.47
N ILE A 17 2.06 36.91 14.23
CA ILE A 17 2.96 35.92 13.65
C ILE A 17 3.11 34.70 14.59
N PHE A 18 3.19 34.94 15.91
CA PHE A 18 3.27 33.87 16.90
C PHE A 18 2.01 33.00 16.89
N ILE A 19 0.80 33.59 16.85
CA ILE A 19 -0.47 32.85 16.79
C ILE A 19 -0.57 32.05 15.48
N ILE A 20 -0.20 32.64 14.35
CA ILE A 20 -0.20 31.95 13.04
C ILE A 20 0.79 30.79 13.06
N GLY A 21 2.00 30.99 13.59
CA GLY A 21 2.99 29.92 13.71
C GLY A 21 2.52 28.75 14.58
N MET A 22 1.86 29.05 15.69
CA MET A 22 1.28 28.04 16.58
C MET A 22 0.13 27.28 15.89
N ALA A 23 -0.75 27.98 15.18
CA ALA A 23 -1.85 27.37 14.44
C ALA A 23 -1.36 26.45 13.31
N VAL A 24 -0.36 26.88 12.53
CA VAL A 24 0.25 26.08 11.46
C VAL A 24 0.92 24.82 12.01
N SER A 25 1.60 24.91 13.16
CA SER A 25 2.23 23.74 13.79
C SER A 25 1.24 22.65 14.18
N VAL A 26 0.07 23.01 14.72
CA VAL A 26 -0.98 22.05 15.08
C VAL A 26 -1.58 21.38 13.84
N ILE A 27 -1.80 22.12 12.77
CA ILE A 27 -2.36 21.58 11.52
C ILE A 27 -1.38 20.59 10.87
N SER A 28 -0.08 20.92 10.87
CA SER A 28 0.94 20.04 10.25
C SER A 28 1.03 18.67 10.91
N ILE A 29 0.85 18.58 12.25
CA ILE A 29 0.87 17.30 12.97
C ILE A 29 -0.39 16.47 12.64
N ALA A 30 -1.56 17.11 12.53
CA ALA A 30 -2.81 16.42 12.25
C ALA A 30 -2.92 15.87 10.83
N VAL A 31 -2.32 16.56 9.85
CA VAL A 31 -2.38 16.16 8.43
C VAL A 31 -1.36 15.05 8.12
N GLY A 32 -0.16 15.09 8.73
CA GLY A 32 0.90 14.14 8.42
C GLY A 32 0.59 12.69 8.83
N GLY A 33 -0.08 12.49 9.98
CA GLY A 33 -0.45 11.16 10.46
C GLY A 33 -1.53 10.46 9.61
N ASN A 34 -2.46 11.23 9.07
CA ASN A 34 -3.53 10.69 8.25
C ASN A 34 -3.04 10.35 6.82
N ALA A 35 -2.11 11.13 6.27
CA ALA A 35 -1.63 10.92 4.91
C ALA A 35 -0.93 9.56 4.71
N ALA A 36 -0.13 9.11 5.67
CA ALA A 36 0.54 7.80 5.62
C ALA A 36 -0.49 6.65 5.70
N ALA A 37 -1.45 6.76 6.62
CA ALA A 37 -2.53 5.79 6.76
C ALA A 37 -3.40 5.70 5.51
N ASP A 38 -3.77 6.86 4.94
CA ASP A 38 -4.56 6.93 3.72
C ASP A 38 -3.82 6.33 2.53
N MET A 39 -2.50 6.54 2.46
CA MET A 39 -1.66 5.98 1.41
C MET A 39 -1.56 4.46 1.51
N THR A 40 -1.25 3.92 2.70
CA THR A 40 -1.19 2.47 2.95
C THR A 40 -2.52 1.80 2.63
N ARG A 41 -3.63 2.40 3.08
CA ARG A 41 -4.97 1.89 2.81
C ARG A 41 -5.31 1.89 1.32
N LYS A 42 -4.96 2.95 0.61
CA LYS A 42 -5.18 3.04 -0.84
C LYS A 42 -4.42 1.98 -1.61
N GLU A 43 -3.18 1.69 -1.22
CA GLU A 43 -2.39 0.62 -1.83
C GLU A 43 -2.96 -0.77 -1.53
N ALA A 44 -3.47 -1.01 -0.31
CA ALA A 44 -4.15 -2.24 0.03
C ALA A 44 -5.45 -2.42 -0.78
N GLU A 45 -6.22 -1.35 -0.99
CA GLU A 45 -7.42 -1.35 -1.83
C GLU A 45 -7.08 -1.66 -3.30
N GLU A 46 -6.05 -1.04 -3.84
CA GLU A 46 -5.58 -1.28 -5.21
C GLU A 46 -5.13 -2.73 -5.38
N PHE A 47 -4.33 -3.26 -4.43
CA PHE A 47 -3.91 -4.65 -4.43
C PHE A 47 -5.11 -5.60 -4.40
N MET A 48 -6.07 -5.36 -3.50
CA MET A 48 -7.29 -6.15 -3.34
C MET A 48 -8.12 -6.17 -4.63
N LEU A 49 -8.30 -5.01 -5.28
CA LEU A 49 -9.03 -4.90 -6.55
C LEU A 49 -8.36 -5.69 -7.67
N GLN A 50 -7.03 -5.56 -7.79
CA GLN A 50 -6.29 -6.28 -8.81
C GLN A 50 -6.34 -7.80 -8.56
N ALA A 51 -6.09 -8.26 -7.34
CA ALA A 51 -6.11 -9.67 -6.99
C ALA A 51 -7.50 -10.29 -7.19
N SER A 52 -8.57 -9.60 -6.81
CA SER A 52 -9.95 -10.04 -7.06
C SER A 52 -10.25 -10.16 -8.56
N TYR A 53 -9.84 -9.16 -9.34
CA TYR A 53 -9.97 -9.20 -10.80
C TYR A 53 -9.24 -10.40 -11.41
N ILE A 54 -8.01 -10.66 -10.95
CA ILE A 54 -7.17 -11.76 -11.42
C ILE A 54 -7.77 -13.13 -11.05
N SER A 55 -8.29 -13.28 -9.83
CA SER A 55 -9.00 -14.48 -9.39
C SER A 55 -10.17 -14.81 -10.32
N GLU A 56 -11.02 -13.82 -10.60
CA GLU A 56 -12.14 -13.98 -11.55
C GLU A 56 -11.65 -14.32 -12.96
N GLN A 57 -10.61 -13.66 -13.45
CA GLN A 57 -10.06 -13.91 -14.79
C GLN A 57 -9.43 -15.30 -14.91
N SER A 58 -8.84 -15.85 -13.84
CA SER A 58 -8.26 -17.20 -13.85
C SER A 58 -9.32 -18.26 -14.15
N VAL A 59 -10.49 -18.13 -13.52
CA VAL A 59 -11.63 -19.02 -13.73
C VAL A 59 -12.26 -18.79 -15.12
N LEU A 60 -12.52 -17.53 -15.49
CA LEU A 60 -13.20 -17.20 -16.75
C LEU A 60 -12.39 -17.58 -17.99
N LYS A 61 -11.07 -17.40 -17.96
CA LYS A 61 -10.17 -17.71 -19.09
C LYS A 61 -9.61 -19.12 -19.02
N GLY A 62 -9.76 -19.82 -17.88
CA GLY A 62 -9.17 -21.15 -17.67
C GLY A 62 -7.64 -21.11 -17.68
N GLU A 63 -7.03 -20.02 -17.24
CA GLU A 63 -5.59 -19.80 -17.21
C GLU A 63 -5.10 -19.62 -15.77
N THR A 64 -4.00 -20.27 -15.39
CA THR A 64 -3.33 -20.00 -14.11
C THR A 64 -2.71 -18.62 -14.17
N GLN A 65 -2.90 -17.83 -13.11
CA GLN A 65 -2.34 -16.50 -12.97
C GLN A 65 -1.56 -16.40 -11.66
N GLY A 66 -0.44 -15.67 -11.66
CA GLY A 66 0.45 -15.55 -10.51
C GLY A 66 0.99 -14.15 -10.34
N LEU A 67 1.26 -13.79 -9.09
CA LEU A 67 1.85 -12.53 -8.67
C LEU A 67 3.37 -12.68 -8.60
N PHE A 68 4.08 -11.82 -9.29
CA PHE A 68 5.54 -11.69 -9.25
C PHE A 68 5.90 -10.37 -8.58
N VAL A 69 6.87 -10.43 -7.68
CA VAL A 69 7.38 -9.27 -6.96
C VAL A 69 8.82 -9.03 -7.39
N GLU A 70 9.17 -7.79 -7.58
CA GLU A 70 10.50 -7.37 -7.98
C GLU A 70 10.89 -6.07 -7.27
N LEU A 71 12.18 -5.93 -7.00
CA LEU A 71 12.77 -4.72 -6.47
C LEU A 71 13.40 -3.96 -7.63
N ARG A 72 12.88 -2.78 -7.95
CA ARG A 72 13.39 -1.96 -9.04
C ARG A 72 14.26 -0.84 -8.50
N PRO A 73 15.40 -0.57 -9.15
CA PRO A 73 16.16 0.63 -8.82
C PRO A 73 15.29 1.86 -9.09
N ALA A 74 15.33 2.79 -8.17
CA ALA A 74 14.62 4.06 -8.35
C ALA A 74 15.11 4.80 -9.61
N GLN A 75 14.23 5.59 -10.22
CA GLN A 75 14.54 6.32 -11.45
C GLN A 75 15.52 7.48 -11.21
N ASP A 76 15.61 7.98 -9.97
CA ASP A 76 16.53 9.04 -9.55
C ASP A 76 17.73 8.49 -8.78
N ILE A 77 18.91 9.11 -8.96
CA ILE A 77 20.21 8.66 -8.40
C ILE A 77 20.21 8.64 -6.86
N ASP A 78 19.36 9.42 -6.22
CA ASP A 78 19.25 9.57 -4.76
C ASP A 78 18.00 8.91 -4.18
N ALA A 79 17.18 8.22 -4.98
CA ALA A 79 15.96 7.57 -4.52
C ALA A 79 16.22 6.11 -4.14
N GLU A 80 15.48 5.63 -3.14
CA GLU A 80 15.56 4.26 -2.65
C GLU A 80 14.98 3.27 -3.65
N GLU A 81 15.39 1.99 -3.55
CA GLU A 81 14.81 0.91 -4.32
C GLU A 81 13.29 0.81 -4.06
N GLN A 82 12.54 0.51 -5.10
CA GLN A 82 11.08 0.52 -5.06
C GLN A 82 10.52 -0.88 -5.26
N TRP A 83 9.66 -1.30 -4.35
CA TRP A 83 8.91 -2.54 -4.50
C TRP A 83 7.86 -2.41 -5.59
N CYS A 84 7.90 -3.34 -6.54
CA CYS A 84 6.92 -3.44 -7.62
C CYS A 84 6.37 -4.85 -7.68
N TYR A 85 5.12 -4.99 -8.09
CA TYR A 85 4.53 -6.29 -8.36
C TYR A 85 3.84 -6.32 -9.72
N GLN A 86 3.78 -7.50 -10.31
CA GLN A 86 3.19 -7.72 -11.61
C GLN A 86 2.43 -9.04 -11.66
N TRP A 87 1.24 -9.01 -12.22
CA TRP A 87 0.48 -10.21 -12.50
C TRP A 87 0.87 -10.79 -13.85
N ARG A 88 1.08 -12.11 -13.89
CA ARG A 88 1.37 -12.87 -15.10
C ARG A 88 0.44 -14.06 -15.20
N ARG A 89 0.26 -14.57 -16.42
CA ARG A 89 -0.52 -15.79 -16.71
C ARG A 89 0.35 -16.87 -17.30
N VAL A 90 -0.07 -18.11 -17.12
CA VAL A 90 0.54 -19.25 -17.81
C VAL A 90 -0.16 -19.46 -19.14
N ARG A 91 0.59 -19.30 -20.24
CA ARG A 91 0.15 -19.66 -21.60
C ARG A 91 1.30 -20.35 -22.32
N ASP A 92 1.03 -21.41 -23.08
CA ASP A 92 2.04 -22.20 -23.76
C ASP A 92 3.15 -22.75 -22.84
N ARG A 93 2.80 -23.03 -21.57
CA ARG A 93 3.71 -23.46 -20.49
C ARG A 93 4.77 -22.43 -20.10
N GLN A 94 4.50 -21.17 -20.36
CA GLN A 94 5.38 -20.06 -19.99
C GLN A 94 4.58 -18.96 -19.30
N TRP A 95 5.22 -18.29 -18.35
CA TRP A 95 4.69 -17.08 -17.75
C TRP A 95 4.74 -15.93 -18.77
N GLN A 96 3.62 -15.27 -18.95
CA GLN A 96 3.47 -14.15 -19.87
C GLN A 96 2.81 -12.99 -19.15
N ASP A 97 3.27 -11.78 -19.46
CA ASP A 97 2.69 -10.56 -18.92
C ASP A 97 1.22 -10.42 -19.36
N LEU A 98 0.43 -9.78 -18.52
CA LEU A 98 -0.94 -9.42 -18.83
C LEU A 98 -0.97 -8.03 -19.47
N PRO A 99 -1.38 -7.90 -20.75
CA PRO A 99 -1.41 -6.60 -21.43
C PRO A 99 -2.37 -5.59 -20.78
N GLU A 100 -3.38 -6.11 -20.07
CA GLU A 100 -4.40 -5.32 -19.38
C GLU A 100 -3.97 -4.79 -18.02
N LEU A 101 -2.90 -5.31 -17.43
CA LEU A 101 -2.35 -4.88 -16.14
C LEU A 101 -0.86 -4.59 -16.27
N SER A 102 -0.51 -3.32 -16.15
CA SER A 102 0.90 -2.91 -16.08
C SER A 102 1.49 -3.24 -14.71
N PRO A 103 2.82 -3.43 -14.61
CA PRO A 103 3.47 -3.52 -13.32
C PRO A 103 3.11 -2.34 -12.44
N HIS A 104 2.78 -2.60 -11.17
CA HIS A 104 2.47 -1.59 -10.18
C HIS A 104 3.63 -1.47 -9.20
N CYS A 105 4.11 -0.25 -8.98
CA CYS A 105 5.16 0.03 -8.01
C CYS A 105 4.58 0.81 -6.84
N LEU A 106 4.91 0.38 -5.62
CA LEU A 106 4.44 1.06 -4.41
C LEU A 106 5.04 2.47 -4.33
N PRO A 107 4.30 3.42 -3.78
CA PRO A 107 4.86 4.73 -3.43
C PRO A 107 6.07 4.62 -2.52
N GLU A 108 6.98 5.59 -2.62
CA GLU A 108 8.17 5.68 -1.78
C GLU A 108 7.81 5.64 -0.29
N GLY A 109 8.54 4.83 0.47
CA GLY A 109 8.34 4.64 1.91
C GLY A 109 7.24 3.64 2.28
N LEU A 110 6.63 2.97 1.29
CA LEU A 110 5.77 1.81 1.52
C LEU A 110 6.53 0.51 1.23
N VAL A 111 6.26 -0.49 2.06
CA VAL A 111 6.79 -1.84 1.93
C VAL A 111 5.64 -2.82 1.83
N ILE A 112 5.81 -3.84 0.99
CA ILE A 112 4.94 -5.00 0.91
C ILE A 112 5.70 -6.23 1.36
N GLU A 113 5.11 -7.00 2.27
CA GLU A 113 5.68 -8.22 2.82
C GLU A 113 4.69 -9.37 2.62
N PHE A 114 5.21 -10.55 2.35
CA PHE A 114 4.42 -11.76 2.13
C PHE A 114 4.85 -12.86 3.08
N VAL A 115 3.88 -13.56 3.66
CA VAL A 115 4.08 -14.80 4.40
C VAL A 115 3.33 -15.90 3.66
N VAL A 116 4.04 -16.89 3.16
CA VAL A 116 3.50 -18.00 2.35
C VAL A 116 3.57 -19.27 3.17
N ASP A 117 2.43 -19.90 3.44
CA ASP A 117 2.34 -21.13 4.23
C ASP A 117 3.08 -21.03 5.59
N ASP A 118 2.89 -19.91 6.29
CA ASP A 118 3.51 -19.53 7.56
C ASP A 118 5.04 -19.28 7.51
N GLU A 119 5.63 -19.18 6.32
CA GLU A 119 7.04 -18.81 6.13
C GLU A 119 7.17 -17.44 5.46
N LEU A 120 8.06 -16.59 6.01
CA LEU A 120 8.34 -15.28 5.41
C LEU A 120 8.96 -15.47 4.02
N TRP A 121 8.33 -14.90 3.02
CA TRP A 121 8.88 -14.89 1.66
C TRP A 121 9.96 -13.81 1.54
N GLU A 122 11.13 -14.22 1.08
CA GLU A 122 12.27 -13.32 0.86
C GLU A 122 12.57 -13.20 -0.64
N PHE A 123 12.74 -11.96 -1.10
CA PHE A 123 13.18 -11.70 -2.45
C PHE A 123 14.67 -12.03 -2.61
N ASP A 124 15.01 -12.90 -3.56
CA ASP A 124 16.39 -13.25 -3.88
C ASP A 124 16.81 -12.60 -5.22
N PRO A 125 17.61 -11.52 -5.20
CA PRO A 125 18.05 -10.84 -6.40
C PRO A 125 19.04 -11.67 -7.26
N GLU A 126 19.58 -12.77 -6.75
CA GLU A 126 20.49 -13.63 -7.49
C GLU A 126 19.79 -14.67 -8.37
N LEU A 127 18.49 -14.88 -8.14
CA LEU A 127 17.68 -15.80 -8.95
C LEU A 127 17.35 -15.18 -10.31
N GLU A 128 17.75 -15.87 -11.38
CA GLU A 128 17.39 -15.48 -12.76
C GLU A 128 15.86 -15.54 -13.01
N TYR A 129 15.18 -16.46 -12.31
CA TYR A 129 13.74 -16.63 -12.40
C TYR A 129 13.14 -16.71 -10.99
N GLN A 130 12.22 -15.81 -10.69
CA GLN A 130 11.45 -15.84 -9.47
C GLN A 130 10.19 -16.68 -9.68
N ASP A 131 9.83 -17.48 -8.69
CA ASP A 131 8.50 -18.11 -8.65
C ASP A 131 7.44 -17.09 -8.22
N PRO A 132 6.17 -17.26 -8.64
CA PRO A 132 5.11 -16.38 -8.16
C PRO A 132 4.92 -16.53 -6.65
N VAL A 133 4.76 -15.42 -5.95
CA VAL A 133 4.53 -15.39 -4.50
C VAL A 133 3.15 -15.96 -4.14
N MET A 134 2.18 -15.68 -4.99
CA MET A 134 0.81 -16.20 -4.87
C MET A 134 0.21 -16.41 -6.25
N GLY A 135 -0.86 -17.18 -6.33
CA GLY A 135 -1.52 -17.42 -7.60
C GLY A 135 -2.94 -17.95 -7.47
N PHE A 136 -3.66 -17.88 -8.58
CA PHE A 136 -5.01 -18.37 -8.74
C PHE A 136 -5.07 -19.41 -9.84
N PHE A 137 -5.80 -20.51 -9.57
CA PHE A 137 -5.97 -21.58 -10.53
C PHE A 137 -7.32 -21.49 -11.26
N PRO A 138 -7.44 -22.11 -12.44
CA PRO A 138 -8.71 -22.19 -13.17
C PRO A 138 -9.86 -22.83 -12.39
N SER A 139 -9.55 -23.64 -11.37
CA SER A 139 -10.54 -24.25 -10.47
C SER A 139 -11.20 -23.23 -9.53
N GLY A 140 -10.61 -22.05 -9.37
CA GLY A 140 -10.97 -21.04 -8.38
C GLY A 140 -10.13 -21.10 -7.12
N ASP A 141 -9.32 -22.15 -6.94
CA ASP A 141 -8.46 -22.28 -5.75
C ASP A 141 -7.27 -21.31 -5.78
N GLY A 142 -6.78 -20.94 -4.60
CA GLY A 142 -5.52 -20.23 -4.41
C GLY A 142 -4.30 -21.16 -4.41
N SER A 143 -3.11 -20.61 -4.61
CA SER A 143 -1.85 -21.39 -4.61
C SER A 143 -1.43 -21.88 -3.22
N GLY A 144 -1.99 -21.33 -2.16
CA GLY A 144 -1.67 -21.61 -0.76
C GLY A 144 -2.25 -20.52 0.14
N LYS A 145 -2.01 -20.62 1.44
CA LYS A 145 -2.30 -19.52 2.35
C LYS A 145 -1.21 -18.47 2.20
N VAL A 146 -1.61 -17.25 1.84
CA VAL A 146 -0.67 -16.12 1.71
C VAL A 146 -1.19 -14.93 2.50
N GLU A 147 -0.40 -14.48 3.45
CA GLU A 147 -0.64 -13.23 4.18
C GLU A 147 0.15 -12.11 3.50
N VAL A 148 -0.50 -10.97 3.28
CA VAL A 148 0.09 -9.79 2.64
C VAL A 148 -0.01 -8.63 3.62
N SER A 149 1.13 -8.05 3.96
CA SER A 149 1.21 -6.87 4.82
C SER A 149 1.75 -5.68 4.03
N ILE A 150 0.99 -4.59 3.98
CA ILE A 150 1.42 -3.32 3.39
C ILE A 150 1.55 -2.30 4.52
N TYR A 151 2.75 -1.72 4.66
CA TYR A 151 3.03 -0.80 5.75
C TYR A 151 4.06 0.27 5.38
N THR A 152 4.17 1.32 6.21
CA THR A 152 5.17 2.36 6.03
C THR A 152 6.46 1.99 6.78
N ASP A 153 7.59 1.93 6.07
CA ASP A 153 8.91 1.65 6.67
C ASP A 153 9.45 2.85 7.47
N GLN A 154 9.10 4.06 7.06
CA GLN A 154 9.65 5.27 7.68
C GLN A 154 8.73 5.89 8.72
N LEU A 155 9.05 5.69 10.00
CA LEU A 155 8.47 6.41 11.12
C LEU A 155 9.09 7.81 11.24
N LYS A 156 8.66 8.78 10.41
CA LYS A 156 9.05 10.19 10.57
C LYS A 156 8.22 10.82 11.69
N GLY A 157 8.86 11.18 12.80
CA GLY A 157 8.29 12.12 13.77
C GLY A 157 7.26 11.55 14.74
N GLY A 158 7.38 10.29 15.18
CA GLY A 158 6.50 9.72 16.21
C GLY A 158 5.13 9.25 15.68
N GLN A 159 5.03 9.03 14.39
CA GLN A 159 3.87 8.40 13.76
C GLN A 159 3.82 6.91 14.10
N THR A 160 2.63 6.39 14.33
CA THR A 160 2.41 4.94 14.47
C THR A 160 2.46 4.33 13.07
N SER A 161 3.20 3.22 12.90
CA SER A 161 3.12 2.44 11.67
C SER A 161 1.67 1.99 11.46
N VAL A 162 1.14 2.29 10.30
CA VAL A 162 -0.17 1.75 9.89
C VAL A 162 0.12 0.58 8.98
N THR A 163 -0.37 -0.58 9.35
CA THR A 163 -0.25 -1.81 8.57
C THR A 163 -1.63 -2.21 8.08
N GLU A 164 -1.76 -2.49 6.81
CA GLU A 164 -2.93 -3.14 6.23
C GLU A 164 -2.59 -4.62 5.98
N GLU A 165 -3.46 -5.49 6.46
CA GLU A 165 -3.31 -6.94 6.41
C GLU A 165 -4.37 -7.54 5.50
N LEU A 166 -3.92 -8.34 4.52
CA LEU A 166 -4.79 -9.13 3.64
C LEU A 166 -4.38 -10.60 3.73
N GLU A 167 -5.29 -11.50 3.44
CA GLU A 167 -5.03 -12.94 3.43
C GLU A 167 -5.71 -13.58 2.22
N LEU A 168 -4.95 -14.35 1.44
CA LEU A 168 -5.47 -15.31 0.47
C LEU A 168 -5.62 -16.66 1.16
N ASP A 169 -6.78 -17.24 1.10
CA ASP A 169 -7.03 -18.59 1.60
C ASP A 169 -6.86 -19.67 0.51
N LEU A 170 -6.91 -20.94 0.91
CA LEU A 170 -6.82 -22.07 0.01
C LEU A 170 -8.00 -22.16 -0.98
N ALA A 171 -9.15 -21.58 -0.63
CA ALA A 171 -10.32 -21.53 -1.51
C ALA A 171 -10.22 -20.42 -2.58
N GLY A 172 -9.14 -19.66 -2.59
CA GLY A 172 -8.91 -18.55 -3.52
C GLY A 172 -9.70 -17.29 -3.16
N GLU A 173 -10.22 -17.21 -1.92
CA GLU A 173 -10.86 -16.00 -1.42
C GLU A 173 -9.82 -15.07 -0.80
N LEU A 174 -9.90 -13.79 -1.15
CA LEU A 174 -9.03 -12.76 -0.59
C LEU A 174 -9.80 -11.95 0.46
N HIS A 175 -9.27 -11.91 1.67
CA HIS A 175 -9.82 -11.23 2.83
C HIS A 175 -9.01 -10.00 3.18
N TRP A 176 -9.67 -8.90 3.48
CA TRP A 176 -9.01 -7.70 4.02
C TRP A 176 -9.17 -7.64 5.53
N LEU A 177 -8.25 -8.30 6.24
CA LEU A 177 -8.35 -8.52 7.69
C LEU A 177 -8.42 -7.23 8.51
N SER A 178 -7.64 -6.20 8.13
CA SER A 178 -7.64 -4.91 8.82
C SER A 178 -8.98 -4.18 8.66
N GLU A 179 -9.62 -4.27 7.49
CA GLU A 179 -10.94 -3.67 7.25
C GLU A 179 -12.05 -4.40 7.99
N GLU A 180 -12.01 -5.74 7.99
CA GLU A 180 -12.95 -6.57 8.73
C GLU A 180 -12.91 -6.27 10.23
N LYS A 181 -11.71 -6.14 10.83
CA LYS A 181 -11.52 -5.72 12.23
C LYS A 181 -12.12 -4.35 12.50
N ARG A 182 -11.90 -3.37 11.62
CA ARG A 182 -12.46 -2.01 11.73
C ARG A 182 -14.00 -2.01 11.72
N ILE A 183 -14.59 -2.79 10.82
CA ILE A 183 -16.05 -2.92 10.71
C ILE A 183 -16.66 -3.57 11.97
N GLU A 184 -16.00 -4.58 12.52
CA GLU A 184 -16.45 -5.21 13.77
C GLU A 184 -16.37 -4.28 14.99
N GLU A 185 -15.30 -3.49 15.08
CA GLU A 185 -15.13 -2.50 16.17
C GLU A 185 -16.21 -1.41 16.10
N ASP A 186 -16.52 -0.89 14.92
CA ASP A 186 -17.61 0.10 14.74
C ASP A 186 -18.98 -0.47 15.14
N LYS A 187 -19.24 -1.73 14.82
CA LYS A 187 -20.48 -2.41 15.23
C LYS A 187 -20.59 -2.62 16.73
N ARG A 188 -19.47 -2.82 17.43
CA ARG A 188 -19.45 -2.99 18.91
C ARG A 188 -19.55 -1.67 19.66
N GLY A 189 -19.14 -0.56 19.04
CA GLY A 189 -19.15 0.78 19.64
C GLY A 189 -20.50 1.51 19.54
N ARG A 190 -21.46 0.93 18.82
CA ARG A 190 -22.84 1.44 18.68
C ARG A 190 -23.81 0.67 19.56
#